data_0f1069dc350cc0a54b852a82f3efd2df
#
_entry.id   0f1069dc350cc0a54b852a82f3efd2df
#
_cell.length_a   1.000
_cell.length_b   1.000
_cell.length_c   1.000
_cell.angle_alpha   90.00
_cell.angle_beta   90.00
_cell.angle_gamma   90.00
#
_symmetry.space_group_name_H-M   'P 1'
#
loop_
_entity.id
_entity.type
_entity.pdbx_description
1 polymer ?
#
loop_
_entity_poly.entity_id
_entity_poly.type
_entity_poly.pdbx_seq_one_letter_code
_entity_poly.pdbx_strand_id
1 'polypeptide(L)'
;MKKTLLALVSISVAAFAYANTKPSDSSELVNQQCKISAEAVSTLKGLRYGNTSIRKDVSSLINTHLKTQENRDVAQKALNLMVDDKSTDKATLEGKYCS
;
A
#
# COMPACT_ATOMS: atom_id res chain seq x y z
N MET A 1 -19.57 34.91 -3.93
CA MET A 1 -19.62 34.62 -4.00
C MET A 1 -19.36 34.15 -3.89
N LYS A 2 -19.38 34.08 -3.80
CA LYS A 2 -19.39 33.53 -3.71
C LYS A 2 -19.17 32.77 -3.41
N LYS A 3 -19.37 32.63 -3.24
CA LYS A 3 -19.40 31.83 -3.03
C LYS A 3 -19.15 30.96 -3.00
N THR A 4 -19.25 31.04 -2.95
CA THR A 4 -19.33 30.10 -3.12
C THR A 4 -18.68 29.34 -2.99
N LEU A 5 -18.64 29.37 -2.98
CA LEU A 5 -18.39 28.57 -3.07
C LEU A 5 -17.94 27.88 -2.79
N LEU A 6 -18.15 27.89 -2.65
CA LEU A 6 -18.08 27.08 -2.56
C LEU A 6 -17.80 26.34 -2.42
N ALA A 7 -18.02 26.53 -2.44
CA ALA A 7 -18.13 25.69 -2.50
C ALA A 7 -17.54 24.98 -2.33
N LEU A 8 -17.50 24.96 -2.37
CA LEU A 8 -17.27 24.20 -2.39
C LEU A 8 -16.73 23.53 -2.05
N VAL A 9 -16.81 23.63 -1.97
CA VAL A 9 -16.67 22.83 -1.80
C VAL A 9 -16.40 22.10 -1.42
N SER A 10 -16.59 22.21 -1.39
CA SER A 10 -16.75 21.35 -1.22
C SER A 10 -16.43 20.54 -1.00
N ILE A 11 -16.47 20.51 -1.13
CA ILE A 11 -16.48 19.58 -1.10
C ILE A 11 -16.03 18.85 -0.77
N SER A 12 -16.15 18.90 -0.78
CA SER A 12 -16.09 18.11 -0.67
C SER A 12 -15.79 17.47 -0.26
N VAL A 13 -15.95 17.46 -0.11
CA VAL A 13 -16.05 16.69 0.10
C VAL A 13 -15.92 16.03 0.33
N ALA A 14 -16.14 15.98 0.39
CA ALA A 14 -16.41 15.18 0.44
C ALA A 14 -16.12 14.65 0.70
N ALA A 15 -16.25 14.62 0.65
CA ALA A 15 -16.33 13.94 0.71
C ALA A 15 -16.07 13.60 1.10
N PHE A 16 -16.33 13.58 1.31
CA PHE A 16 -16.48 13.03 1.50
C PHE A 16 -16.67 12.54 1.84
N ALA A 17 -17.00 12.36 1.72
CA ALA A 17 -17.55 11.77 2.00
C ALA A 17 -17.34 11.22 2.27
N TYR A 18 -17.44 11.07 2.40
CA TYR A 18 -17.46 10.32 2.61
C TYR A 18 -17.47 10.05 3.23
N ALA A 19 -17.78 10.06 3.20
CA ALA A 19 -17.97 9.61 3.79
C ALA A 19 -18.06 9.06 4.52
N ASN A 20 -18.42 9.16 4.83
CA ASN A 20 -18.73 8.46 5.69
C ASN A 20 -18.49 7.39 6.04
N THR A 21 -18.43 7.70 6.51
CA THR A 21 -18.31 6.38 6.17
C THR A 21 -17.28 5.66 6.96
N LYS A 22 -17.35 4.37 6.98
CA LYS A 22 -16.34 3.60 7.66
C LYS A 22 -15.00 3.76 6.95
N PRO A 23 -13.90 3.81 7.69
CA PRO A 23 -12.60 3.89 7.08
C PRO A 23 -12.32 2.63 6.29
N SER A 24 -12.01 2.81 5.04
CA SER A 24 -11.58 1.69 4.21
C SER A 24 -10.54 2.23 3.24
N ASP A 25 -9.63 1.36 2.86
CA ASP A 25 -8.61 1.74 1.90
C ASP A 25 -9.14 1.56 0.49
N SER A 26 -8.85 2.49 -0.39
CA SER A 26 -9.22 2.35 -1.79
C SER A 26 -8.39 1.26 -2.44
N SER A 27 -8.90 0.71 -3.55
CA SER A 27 -8.14 -0.27 -4.32
C SER A 27 -6.81 0.31 -4.78
N GLU A 28 -6.82 1.58 -5.12
CA GLU A 28 -5.62 2.27 -5.56
C GLU A 28 -4.58 2.31 -4.45
N LEU A 29 -5.02 2.60 -3.22
CA LEU A 29 -4.10 2.65 -2.10
C LEU A 29 -3.49 1.28 -1.81
N VAL A 30 -4.29 0.22 -1.90
CA VAL A 30 -3.80 -1.13 -1.72
C VAL A 30 -2.76 -1.47 -2.79
N ASN A 31 -3.04 -1.08 -4.04
CA ASN A 31 -2.11 -1.33 -5.12
C ASN A 31 -0.82 -0.54 -4.96
N GLN A 32 -0.93 0.71 -4.51
CA GLN A 32 0.26 1.52 -4.21
C GLN A 32 1.10 0.87 -3.12
N GLN A 33 0.45 0.34 -2.08
CA GLN A 33 1.17 -0.35 -1.02
C GLN A 33 1.90 -1.57 -1.57
N CYS A 34 1.29 -2.29 -2.51
CA CYS A 34 1.96 -3.42 -3.13
C CYS A 34 3.23 -2.97 -3.84
N LYS A 35 3.17 -1.87 -4.56
CA LYS A 35 4.35 -1.33 -5.26
C LYS A 35 5.41 -0.85 -4.29
N ILE A 36 5.00 -0.24 -3.19
CA ILE A 36 5.93 0.18 -2.13
C ILE A 36 6.63 -1.05 -1.55
N SER A 37 5.88 -2.11 -1.31
CA SER A 37 6.45 -3.36 -0.80
C SER A 37 7.47 -3.93 -1.78
N ALA A 38 7.15 -3.92 -3.07
CA ALA A 38 8.07 -4.43 -4.09
C ALA A 38 9.37 -3.64 -4.10
N GLU A 39 9.27 -2.33 -4.02
CA GLU A 39 10.44 -1.47 -3.98
C GLU A 39 11.28 -1.72 -2.74
N ALA A 40 10.62 -1.80 -1.59
CA ALA A 40 11.32 -2.03 -0.32
C ALA A 40 12.00 -3.38 -0.31
N VAL A 41 11.30 -4.44 -0.77
CA VAL A 41 11.88 -5.77 -0.82
C VAL A 41 13.08 -5.80 -1.76
N SER A 42 12.95 -5.19 -2.93
CA SER A 42 14.04 -5.12 -3.90
C SER A 42 15.27 -4.43 -3.29
N THR A 43 15.06 -3.28 -2.65
CA THR A 43 16.13 -2.52 -2.04
C THR A 43 16.81 -3.31 -0.92
N LEU A 44 16.01 -3.90 -0.03
CA LEU A 44 16.57 -4.62 1.12
C LEU A 44 17.29 -5.89 0.70
N LYS A 45 16.79 -6.57 -0.33
CA LYS A 45 17.50 -7.72 -0.87
C LYS A 45 18.84 -7.29 -1.46
N GLY A 46 18.87 -6.15 -2.15
CA GLY A 46 20.10 -5.60 -2.69
C GLY A 46 21.11 -5.27 -1.62
N LEU A 47 20.64 -4.89 -0.44
CA LEU A 47 21.48 -4.60 0.71
C LEU A 47 21.79 -5.85 1.54
N ARG A 48 21.34 -7.00 1.08
CA ARG A 48 21.63 -8.31 1.68
C ARG A 48 21.00 -8.51 3.06
N TYR A 49 19.84 -7.89 3.28
CA TYR A 49 19.08 -8.13 4.49
C TYR A 49 18.48 -9.54 4.45
N GLY A 50 18.36 -10.15 5.62
CA GLY A 50 17.72 -11.46 5.73
C GLY A 50 16.21 -11.39 5.52
N ASN A 51 15.62 -12.50 5.09
CA ASN A 51 14.19 -12.56 4.79
C ASN A 51 13.32 -12.14 5.98
N THR A 52 13.70 -12.55 7.19
CA THR A 52 12.95 -12.20 8.40
C THR A 52 12.96 -10.70 8.63
N SER A 53 14.12 -10.06 8.46
CA SER A 53 14.24 -8.61 8.63
C SER A 53 13.43 -7.87 7.58
N ILE A 54 13.46 -8.33 6.33
CA ILE A 54 12.70 -7.71 5.26
C ILE A 54 11.21 -7.79 5.57
N ARG A 55 10.72 -8.95 5.95
CA ARG A 55 9.30 -9.11 6.28
C ARG A 55 8.89 -8.19 7.43
N LYS A 56 9.71 -8.11 8.46
CA LYS A 56 9.40 -7.29 9.62
C LYS A 56 9.30 -5.81 9.24
N ASP A 57 10.28 -5.32 8.51
CA ASP A 57 10.33 -3.91 8.16
C ASP A 57 9.20 -3.52 7.21
N VAL A 58 8.92 -4.33 6.20
CA VAL A 58 7.88 -4.01 5.24
C VAL A 58 6.49 -4.23 5.84
N SER A 59 6.33 -5.22 6.73
CA SER A 59 5.06 -5.41 7.44
C SER A 59 4.71 -4.16 8.25
N SER A 60 5.70 -3.50 8.82
CA SER A 60 5.49 -2.27 9.55
C SER A 60 4.91 -1.18 8.65
N LEU A 61 5.40 -1.08 7.42
CA LEU A 61 4.86 -0.13 6.45
C LEU A 61 3.42 -0.46 6.09
N ILE A 62 3.12 -1.74 5.89
CA ILE A 62 1.77 -2.18 5.58
C ILE A 62 0.82 -1.77 6.69
N ASN A 63 1.20 -2.04 7.94
CA ASN A 63 0.35 -1.73 9.08
C ASN A 63 0.16 -0.23 9.29
N THR A 64 1.12 0.56 8.85
CA THR A 64 1.03 2.01 8.95
C THR A 64 0.13 2.59 7.86
N HIS A 65 0.20 2.04 6.65
CA HIS A 65 -0.48 2.62 5.49
C HIS A 65 -1.89 2.10 5.28
N LEU A 66 -2.17 0.85 5.64
CA LEU A 66 -3.48 0.25 5.42
C LEU A 66 -4.25 0.17 6.72
N LYS A 67 -5.56 0.41 6.64
CA LYS A 67 -6.39 0.57 7.82
C LYS A 67 -7.24 -0.63 8.16
N THR A 68 -7.60 -1.44 7.16
CA THR A 68 -8.44 -2.61 7.42
C THR A 68 -7.59 -3.86 7.49
N GLN A 69 -8.01 -4.78 8.36
CA GLN A 69 -7.29 -6.05 8.51
C GLN A 69 -7.32 -6.83 7.20
N GLU A 70 -8.45 -6.78 6.51
CA GLU A 70 -8.60 -7.47 5.23
C GLU A 70 -7.54 -7.02 4.22
N ASN A 71 -7.35 -5.71 4.09
CA ASN A 71 -6.37 -5.17 3.16
C ASN A 71 -4.94 -5.42 3.63
N ARG A 72 -4.72 -5.38 4.94
CA ARG A 72 -3.40 -5.71 5.50
C ARG A 72 -3.04 -7.15 5.20
N ASP A 73 -4.02 -8.07 5.29
CA ASP A 73 -3.78 -9.48 5.00
C ASP A 73 -3.42 -9.70 3.53
N VAL A 74 -4.12 -9.00 2.63
CA VAL A 74 -3.80 -9.09 1.20
C VAL A 74 -2.38 -8.59 0.93
N ALA A 75 -2.04 -7.44 1.49
CA ALA A 75 -0.71 -6.87 1.31
C ALA A 75 0.37 -7.75 1.93
N GLN A 76 0.08 -8.34 3.10
CA GLN A 76 1.03 -9.21 3.77
C GLN A 76 1.29 -10.48 2.96
N LYS A 77 0.24 -11.03 2.34
CA LYS A 77 0.40 -12.21 1.50
C LYS A 77 1.30 -11.91 0.30
N ALA A 78 1.07 -10.77 -0.34
CA ALA A 78 1.92 -10.37 -1.47
C ALA A 78 3.36 -10.15 -1.01
N LEU A 79 3.55 -9.52 0.14
CA LEU A 79 4.88 -9.31 0.69
C LEU A 79 5.62 -10.62 0.92
N ASN A 80 4.94 -11.60 1.52
CA ASN A 80 5.55 -12.88 1.80
C ASN A 80 6.01 -13.57 0.52
N LEU A 81 5.19 -13.47 -0.54
CA LEU A 81 5.55 -14.05 -1.83
C LEU A 81 6.75 -13.34 -2.43
N MET A 82 6.80 -12.02 -2.33
CA MET A 82 7.92 -11.24 -2.83
C MET A 82 9.22 -11.59 -2.12
N VAL A 83 9.17 -11.74 -0.80
CA VAL A 83 10.37 -12.07 -0.01
C VAL A 83 10.91 -13.44 -0.40
N ASP A 84 10.02 -14.39 -0.65
CA ASP A 84 10.41 -15.75 -0.99
C ASP A 84 10.77 -15.91 -2.47
N ASP A 85 10.44 -14.93 -3.31
CA ASP A 85 10.77 -14.96 -4.72
C ASP A 85 12.27 -14.83 -4.91
N LYS A 86 12.79 -15.49 -5.93
CA LYS A 86 14.22 -15.42 -6.23
C LYS A 86 14.64 -14.09 -6.84
N SER A 87 13.69 -13.38 -7.43
CA SER A 87 13.98 -12.10 -8.06
C SER A 87 14.27 -11.03 -7.02
N THR A 88 15.20 -10.15 -7.36
CA THR A 88 15.48 -8.96 -6.57
C THR A 88 15.09 -7.70 -7.33
N ASP A 89 14.45 -7.86 -8.48
CA ASP A 89 14.11 -6.73 -9.35
C ASP A 89 12.71 -6.20 -9.03
N LYS A 90 12.65 -4.90 -8.76
CA LYS A 90 11.39 -4.25 -8.40
C LYS A 90 10.32 -4.47 -9.47
N ALA A 91 10.65 -4.25 -10.74
CA ALA A 91 9.67 -4.36 -11.82
C ALA A 91 9.11 -5.77 -11.93
N THR A 92 9.97 -6.77 -11.74
CA THR A 92 9.56 -8.17 -11.78
C THR A 92 8.60 -8.48 -10.63
N LEU A 93 8.93 -8.02 -9.43
CA LEU A 93 8.08 -8.27 -8.26
C LEU A 93 6.73 -7.58 -8.41
N GLU A 94 6.73 -6.35 -8.89
CA GLU A 94 5.46 -5.65 -9.15
C GLU A 94 4.63 -6.40 -10.18
N GLY A 95 5.24 -6.83 -11.27
CA GLY A 95 4.54 -7.50 -12.35
C GLY A 95 3.94 -8.83 -11.92
N LYS A 96 4.57 -9.53 -10.99
CA LYS A 96 4.10 -10.82 -10.51
C LYS A 96 3.01 -10.71 -9.45
N TYR A 97 3.12 -9.74 -8.56
CA TYR A 97 2.31 -9.72 -7.34
C TYR A 97 1.41 -8.51 -7.19
N CYS A 98 1.56 -7.50 -8.01
CA CYS A 98 0.72 -6.30 -7.96
C CYS A 98 -0.17 -6.21 -9.19
N SER A 99 -1.31 -5.56 -9.03
CA SER A 99 -2.24 -5.37 -10.16
C SER A 99 -1.77 -4.26 -11.08
#